data_9a493c0d3e4929a62adeceb97f039573
#
_entry.id   9a493c0d3e4929a62adeceb97f039573
#
_cell.length_a   1.000
_cell.length_b   1.000
_cell.length_c   1.000
_cell.angle_alpha   90.00
_cell.angle_beta   90.00
_cell.angle_gamma   90.00
#
_symmetry.space_group_name_H-M   'P 1'
#
loop_
_entity.id
_entity.type
_entity.pdbx_description
1 polymer ?
#
loop_
_entity_poly.entity_id
_entity_poly.type
_entity_poly.pdbx_seq_one_letter_code
_entity_poly.pdbx_strand_id
1 'polypeptide(L)'
;MQVECRLFGPFAEDTGTKTDRRETDAETVGELLAELEREYPALDGRLLDEEGADTAGSTVVTQNERHVRHLDGLETRLESGDVIRLTPSVYGGRR
;
A
#
# COMPACT_ATOMS: atom_id res chain seq x y z
N MET A 1 2.82 13.94 8.52
CA MET A 1 3.37 12.88 9.37
C MET A 1 4.35 12.03 8.58
N GLN A 2 5.25 11.35 9.29
CA GLN A 2 6.23 10.48 8.65
C GLN A 2 5.75 9.06 8.68
N VAL A 3 5.79 8.39 7.52
CA VAL A 3 5.48 6.96 7.45
C VAL A 3 6.53 6.28 6.60
N GLU A 4 6.65 4.97 6.78
CA GLU A 4 7.57 4.17 5.99
C GLU A 4 6.77 3.16 5.19
N CYS A 5 6.98 3.16 3.88
CA CYS A 5 6.32 2.22 2.99
C CYS A 5 7.36 1.22 2.51
N ARG A 6 7.10 -0.07 2.68
CA ARG A 6 7.99 -1.12 2.24
C ARG A 6 7.34 -1.88 1.11
N LEU A 7 8.06 -1.98 0.00
CA LEU A 7 7.56 -2.61 -1.20
C LEU A 7 8.29 -3.92 -1.42
N PHE A 8 7.52 -4.94 -1.78
CA PHE A 8 8.09 -6.28 -1.93
C PHE A 8 7.82 -6.82 -3.32
N GLY A 9 8.69 -7.73 -3.77
CA GLY A 9 8.52 -8.44 -5.02
C GLY A 9 8.45 -7.52 -6.21
N PRO A 10 7.50 -7.76 -7.12
CA PRO A 10 7.38 -6.92 -8.31
C PRO A 10 7.18 -5.44 -8.00
N PHE A 11 6.55 -5.11 -6.87
CA PHE A 11 6.38 -3.70 -6.52
C PHE A 11 7.73 -3.02 -6.35
N ALA A 12 8.67 -3.70 -5.69
CA ALA A 12 9.99 -3.15 -5.50
C ALA A 12 10.75 -3.11 -6.82
N GLU A 13 10.61 -4.16 -7.61
CA GLU A 13 11.34 -4.24 -8.87
C GLU A 13 10.89 -3.18 -9.86
N ASP A 14 9.58 -3.00 -9.96
CA ASP A 14 9.04 -2.11 -10.97
C ASP A 14 9.21 -0.64 -10.61
N THR A 15 9.28 -0.34 -9.31
CA THR A 15 9.49 1.05 -8.87
C THR A 15 10.95 1.37 -8.66
N GLY A 16 11.80 0.33 -8.50
CA GLY A 16 13.19 0.55 -8.16
C GLY A 16 13.39 0.95 -6.71
N THR A 17 12.37 0.78 -5.87
CA THR A 17 12.40 1.25 -4.49
C THR A 17 11.90 0.15 -3.57
N LYS A 18 12.67 -0.20 -2.56
CA LYS A 18 12.25 -1.16 -1.56
C LYS A 18 11.65 -0.50 -0.34
N THR A 19 12.14 0.66 0.03
CA THR A 19 11.68 1.38 1.20
C THR A 19 11.52 2.84 0.82
N ASP A 20 10.31 3.36 1.05
CA ASP A 20 9.99 4.74 0.77
C ASP A 20 9.55 5.37 2.08
N ARG A 21 10.43 6.21 2.64
CA ARG A 21 10.11 6.97 3.84
C ARG A 21 9.66 8.33 3.39
N ARG A 22 8.46 8.71 3.81
CA ARG A 22 7.92 9.95 3.30
C ARG A 22 7.21 10.74 4.37
N GLU A 23 7.21 12.04 4.15
CA GLU A 23 6.34 12.94 4.85
C GLU A 23 5.05 12.99 4.05
N THR A 24 3.91 12.79 4.69
CA THR A 24 2.65 12.74 3.96
C THR A 24 1.56 13.45 4.73
N ASP A 25 0.61 14.00 3.97
CA ASP A 25 -0.61 14.56 4.54
C ASP A 25 -1.75 13.56 4.52
N ALA A 26 -1.51 12.36 4.01
CA ALA A 26 -2.54 11.32 4.00
C ALA A 26 -2.94 11.01 5.44
N GLU A 27 -4.24 10.84 5.66
CA GLU A 27 -4.76 10.51 6.98
C GLU A 27 -5.18 9.06 7.09
N THR A 28 -5.36 8.38 5.97
CA THR A 28 -5.79 7.00 5.95
C THR A 28 -4.89 6.19 5.03
N VAL A 29 -4.95 4.87 5.20
CA VAL A 29 -4.21 3.96 4.34
C VAL A 29 -4.62 4.19 2.87
N GLY A 30 -5.92 4.35 2.61
CA GLY A 30 -6.36 4.55 1.24
C GLY A 30 -5.77 5.79 0.60
N GLU A 31 -5.69 6.88 1.35
CA GLU A 31 -5.10 8.11 0.83
C GLU A 31 -3.61 7.93 0.55
N LEU A 32 -2.94 7.18 1.41
CA LEU A 32 -1.52 6.91 1.20
C LEU A 32 -1.30 6.06 -0.05
N LEU A 33 -2.13 5.04 -0.26
CA LEU A 33 -2.00 4.21 -1.46
C LEU A 33 -2.27 5.01 -2.72
N ALA A 34 -3.24 5.91 -2.69
CA ALA A 34 -3.50 6.78 -3.84
C ALA A 34 -2.30 7.66 -4.13
N GLU A 35 -1.65 8.15 -3.09
CA GLU A 35 -0.46 8.97 -3.24
C GLU A 35 0.67 8.18 -3.90
N LEU A 36 0.85 6.93 -3.45
CA LEU A 36 1.89 6.09 -4.04
C LEU A 36 1.60 5.78 -5.50
N GLU A 37 0.34 5.53 -5.85
CA GLU A 37 0.00 5.25 -7.24
C GLU A 37 0.28 6.45 -8.13
N ARG A 38 0.07 7.66 -7.62
CA ARG A 38 0.34 8.86 -8.39
C ARG A 38 1.84 9.08 -8.58
N GLU A 39 2.63 8.76 -7.57
CA GLU A 39 4.07 9.02 -7.65
C GLU A 39 4.84 7.94 -8.37
N TYR A 40 4.34 6.72 -8.34
CA TYR A 40 5.00 5.61 -9.00
C TYR A 40 4.08 5.07 -10.08
N PRO A 41 4.26 5.51 -11.32
CA PRO A 41 3.36 5.04 -12.39
C PRO A 41 3.30 3.52 -12.50
N ALA A 42 4.38 2.83 -12.13
CA ALA A 42 4.37 1.37 -12.16
C ALA A 42 3.38 0.76 -11.20
N LEU A 43 2.91 1.51 -10.20
CA LEU A 43 1.95 1.01 -9.23
C LEU A 43 0.50 1.33 -9.58
N ASP A 44 0.28 2.11 -10.64
CA ASP A 44 -1.07 2.55 -10.98
C ASP A 44 -1.99 1.35 -11.21
N GLY A 45 -3.10 1.33 -10.49
CA GLY A 45 -4.06 0.24 -10.61
C GLY A 45 -3.67 -1.03 -9.89
N ARG A 46 -2.55 -1.04 -9.20
CA ARG A 46 -2.07 -2.24 -8.54
C ARG A 46 -2.26 -2.23 -7.04
N LEU A 47 -2.52 -1.07 -6.45
CA LEU A 47 -2.71 -0.96 -5.02
C LEU A 47 -4.18 -0.80 -4.66
N LEU A 48 -4.90 -0.02 -5.43
CA LEU A 48 -6.32 0.23 -5.23
C LEU A 48 -7.10 -0.41 -6.37
N ASP A 49 -8.34 -0.85 -6.08
CA ASP A 49 -9.18 -1.36 -7.14
C ASP A 49 -9.66 -0.20 -8.03
N GLU A 50 -10.40 -0.52 -9.07
CA GLU A 50 -10.79 0.49 -10.06
C GLU A 50 -11.61 1.61 -9.46
N GLU A 51 -12.37 1.28 -8.43
CA GLU A 51 -13.25 2.27 -7.82
C GLU A 51 -12.58 3.01 -6.68
N GLY A 52 -11.39 2.55 -6.28
CA GLY A 52 -10.72 3.16 -5.14
C GLY A 52 -11.38 2.86 -3.81
N ALA A 53 -12.24 1.84 -3.79
CA ALA A 53 -13.01 1.51 -2.59
C ALA A 53 -12.34 0.44 -1.74
N ASP A 54 -11.37 -0.30 -2.30
CA ASP A 54 -10.71 -1.36 -1.59
C ASP A 54 -9.33 -1.55 -2.22
N THR A 55 -8.51 -2.40 -1.61
CA THR A 55 -7.23 -2.73 -2.21
C THR A 55 -7.46 -3.59 -3.45
N ALA A 56 -6.52 -3.52 -4.38
CA ALA A 56 -6.57 -4.38 -5.55
C ALA A 56 -6.51 -5.83 -5.08
N GLY A 57 -7.20 -6.72 -5.79
CA GLY A 57 -7.40 -8.09 -5.33
C GLY A 57 -6.12 -8.88 -5.15
N SER A 58 -5.05 -8.49 -5.83
CA SER A 58 -3.79 -9.21 -5.75
C SER A 58 -2.78 -8.51 -4.84
N THR A 59 -3.23 -7.63 -3.98
CA THR A 59 -2.33 -6.85 -3.14
C THR A 59 -2.68 -7.02 -1.67
N VAL A 60 -1.68 -7.26 -0.85
CA VAL A 60 -1.83 -7.36 0.59
C VAL A 60 -1.17 -6.13 1.20
N VAL A 61 -1.91 -5.42 2.04
CA VAL A 61 -1.42 -4.22 2.71
C VAL A 61 -1.48 -4.45 4.21
N THR A 62 -0.36 -4.24 4.89
CA THR A 62 -0.34 -4.35 6.34
C THR A 62 0.12 -3.03 6.95
N GLN A 63 -0.42 -2.73 8.12
CA GLN A 63 0.00 -1.59 8.93
C GLN A 63 0.59 -2.15 10.20
N ASN A 64 1.89 -1.95 10.39
CA ASN A 64 2.60 -2.45 11.57
C ASN A 64 2.32 -3.94 11.78
N GLU A 65 2.37 -4.70 10.65
CA GLU A 65 2.22 -6.14 10.63
C GLU A 65 0.80 -6.65 10.81
N ARG A 66 -0.19 -5.75 10.79
CA ARG A 66 -1.59 -6.16 10.81
C ARG A 66 -2.20 -5.91 9.44
N HIS A 67 -2.84 -6.95 8.88
CA HIS A 67 -3.50 -6.80 7.59
C HIS A 67 -4.63 -5.79 7.73
N VAL A 68 -4.66 -4.78 6.85
CA VAL A 68 -5.64 -3.71 7.01
C VAL A 68 -7.07 -4.22 6.89
N ARG A 69 -7.29 -5.35 6.21
CA ARG A 69 -8.64 -5.89 6.12
C ARG A 69 -9.19 -6.28 7.50
N HIS A 70 -8.32 -6.55 8.45
CA HIS A 70 -8.73 -6.86 9.82
C HIS A 70 -8.83 -5.61 10.68
N LEU A 71 -8.58 -4.47 10.10
CA LEU A 71 -8.74 -3.16 10.72
C LEU A 71 -9.90 -2.49 10.00
N ASP A 72 -9.74 -1.23 9.62
CA ASP A 72 -10.78 -0.51 8.93
C ASP A 72 -10.54 -0.42 7.41
N GLY A 73 -9.78 -1.36 6.86
CA GLY A 73 -9.53 -1.37 5.44
C GLY A 73 -8.81 -0.12 5.00
N LEU A 74 -9.25 0.47 3.91
CA LEU A 74 -8.64 1.70 3.41
C LEU A 74 -8.90 2.90 4.31
N GLU A 75 -9.89 2.80 5.20
CA GLU A 75 -10.16 3.90 6.13
C GLU A 75 -9.37 3.80 7.42
N THR A 76 -8.49 2.81 7.52
CA THR A 76 -7.60 2.69 8.67
C THR A 76 -6.78 3.96 8.79
N ARG A 77 -6.77 4.54 9.99
CA ARG A 77 -6.07 5.81 10.23
C ARG A 77 -4.59 5.56 10.33
N LEU A 78 -3.84 6.50 9.76
CA LEU A 78 -2.38 6.47 9.84
C LEU A 78 -1.91 7.24 11.06
N GLU A 79 -0.79 6.80 11.62
CA GLU A 79 -0.13 7.51 12.70
C GLU A 79 1.34 7.66 12.35
N SER A 80 1.94 8.71 12.88
CA SER A 80 3.34 8.97 12.62
C SER A 80 4.18 7.79 13.07
N GLY A 81 5.08 7.34 12.20
CA GLY A 81 5.92 6.20 12.50
C GLY A 81 5.40 4.87 12.01
N ASP A 82 4.21 4.86 11.42
CA ASP A 82 3.66 3.61 10.89
C ASP A 82 4.52 3.03 9.80
N VAL A 83 4.55 1.70 9.74
CA VAL A 83 5.21 0.95 8.68
C VAL A 83 4.13 0.24 7.86
N ILE A 84 4.04 0.60 6.59
CA ILE A 84 3.05 0.05 5.68
C ILE A 84 3.77 -0.86 4.71
N ARG A 85 3.40 -2.14 4.67
CA ARG A 85 4.01 -3.10 3.77
C ARG A 85 3.05 -3.42 2.65
N LEU A 86 3.57 -3.42 1.43
CA LEU A 86 2.81 -3.70 0.22
C LEU A 86 3.39 -4.93 -0.41
N THR A 87 2.60 -5.98 -0.48
CA THR A 87 3.06 -7.29 -0.94
C THR A 87 2.06 -7.83 -1.95
N PRO A 88 2.52 -8.34 -3.10
CA PRO A 88 1.61 -9.01 -4.00
C PRO A 88 1.12 -10.30 -3.35
N SER A 89 -0.14 -10.63 -3.56
CA SER A 89 -0.68 -11.87 -3.03
C SER A 89 -0.23 -13.01 -3.93
N VAL A 90 0.53 -13.93 -3.37
CA VAL A 90 1.01 -15.04 -4.17
C VAL A 90 -0.10 -16.03 -4.51
N TYR A 91 -1.18 -15.99 -3.75
CA TYR A 91 -2.24 -16.94 -4.03
C TYR A 91 -3.17 -16.47 -5.11
N GLY A 92 -3.23 -15.19 -5.37
CA GLY A 92 -4.15 -14.66 -6.33
C GLY A 92 -3.90 -15.13 -7.74
N GLY A 93 -2.69 -15.51 -8.03
CA GLY A 93 -2.37 -15.92 -9.38
C GLY A 93 -2.29 -17.40 -9.57
N ARG A 94 -2.61 -18.17 -8.56
CA ARG A 94 -2.27 -19.56 -8.62
C ARG A 94 -3.38 -20.46 -8.95
N ARG A 95 -4.38 -20.14 -8.77
CA ARG A 95 -5.30 -21.16 -8.96
C ARG A 95 -6.52 -20.78 -9.31
#